data_c10eec087f06eee4e5c33fa857096cc9
#
_entry.id   c10eec087f06eee4e5c33fa857096cc9
#
_cell.length_a   1.000
_cell.length_b   1.000
_cell.length_c   1.000
_cell.angle_alpha   90.00
_cell.angle_beta   90.00
_cell.angle_gamma   90.00
#
_symmetry.space_group_name_H-M   'P 1'
#
loop_
_entity.id
_entity.type
_entity.pdbx_description
1 polymer ?
#
loop_
_entity_poly.entity_id
_entity_poly.type
_entity_poly.pdbx_seq_one_letter_code
_entity_poly.pdbx_strand_id
1 'polypeptide(L)'
;GASGGVEEVPVAPDLELAPLRLLDKLGRRCFQHSKDYWTYEVCPTKQVRQYHLEGRKVTTEFLLGKYDPAADKLGTGATYTQTYVNGSGARSAALRVRCGRKNEHTLLGVEEPAKHQYVLDFTTPFACDINCVRARPRPAKRGEAEEQQGGSP
;
A
#
# COMPACT_ATOMS: atom_id res chain seq x y z
N GLY A 1 -2.98 15.12 -14.07
CA GLY A 1 -2.82 15.10 -13.84
C GLY A 1 -2.16 15.49 -13.98
N ALA A 2 -2.26 15.80 -14.33
CA ALA A 2 -1.70 16.02 -14.39
C ALA A 2 -1.15 16.31 -13.61
N SER A 3 -1.14 16.73 -13.37
CA SER A 3 -0.73 16.96 -12.61
C SER A 3 0.21 16.42 -12.29
N GLY A 4 0.79 16.52 -12.88
CA GLY A 4 1.88 15.93 -12.50
C GLY A 4 1.67 14.94 -11.54
N GLY A 5 0.60 14.81 -11.20
CA GLY A 5 0.34 13.85 -10.20
C GLY A 5 0.60 12.47 -10.65
N VAL A 6 0.67 11.60 -9.70
CA VAL A 6 0.77 10.18 -9.96
C VAL A 6 -0.61 9.69 -10.30
N GLU A 7 -0.72 9.05 -11.43
CA GLU A 7 -1.98 8.50 -11.85
C GLU A 7 -2.04 7.06 -11.38
N GLU A 8 -2.99 6.74 -10.54
CA GLU A 8 -3.16 5.39 -10.04
C GLU A 8 -4.15 4.63 -10.91
N VAL A 9 -3.82 3.41 -11.22
CA VAL A 9 -4.69 2.57 -12.03
C VAL A 9 -4.96 1.28 -11.28
N PRO A 10 -6.12 0.67 -11.50
CA PRO A 10 -6.39 -0.62 -10.86
C PRO A 10 -5.41 -1.66 -11.34
N VAL A 11 -5.04 -2.56 -10.45
CA VAL A 11 -4.09 -3.61 -10.77
C VAL A 11 -4.82 -4.70 -11.53
N ALA A 12 -4.28 -5.10 -12.68
CA ALA A 12 -4.87 -6.19 -13.46
C ALA A 12 -4.77 -7.50 -12.67
N PRO A 13 -5.68 -8.44 -12.89
CA PRO A 13 -5.69 -9.67 -12.08
C PRO A 13 -4.39 -10.43 -12.09
N ASP A 14 -3.71 -10.51 -13.22
CA ASP A 14 -2.45 -11.24 -13.28
C ASP A 14 -1.29 -10.45 -12.67
N LEU A 15 -1.40 -9.13 -12.62
CA LEU A 15 -0.39 -8.29 -11.98
C LEU A 15 -0.69 -8.09 -10.51
N GLU A 16 -1.95 -8.20 -10.14
CA GLU A 16 -2.37 -7.95 -8.78
C GLU A 16 -1.66 -8.84 -7.77
N LEU A 17 -1.41 -10.07 -8.16
CA LEU A 17 -0.82 -11.04 -7.24
C LEU A 17 0.65 -10.78 -6.95
N ALA A 18 1.36 -10.10 -7.86
CA ALA A 18 2.79 -9.90 -7.68
C ALA A 18 3.10 -9.00 -6.47
N PRO A 19 2.48 -7.82 -6.35
CA PRO A 19 2.72 -7.00 -5.16
C PRO A 19 2.31 -7.70 -3.87
N LEU A 20 1.18 -8.41 -3.90
CA LEU A 20 0.73 -9.13 -2.72
C LEU A 20 1.74 -10.19 -2.31
N ARG A 21 2.25 -10.95 -3.27
CA ARG A 21 3.24 -11.98 -2.97
C ARG A 21 4.52 -11.39 -2.41
N LEU A 22 4.91 -10.23 -2.90
CA LEU A 22 6.09 -9.58 -2.38
C LEU A 22 5.88 -9.19 -0.93
N LEU A 23 4.71 -8.68 -0.60
CA LEU A 23 4.41 -8.28 0.75
C LEU A 23 4.13 -9.47 1.67
N ASP A 24 3.77 -10.62 1.11
CA ASP A 24 3.60 -11.82 1.92
C ASP A 24 4.88 -12.19 2.64
N LYS A 25 6.03 -11.78 2.12
CA LYS A 25 7.29 -12.04 2.79
C LYS A 25 7.39 -11.33 4.13
N LEU A 26 6.56 -10.34 4.36
CA LEU A 26 6.50 -9.68 5.65
C LEU A 26 5.82 -10.55 6.70
N GLY A 27 5.11 -11.57 6.26
CA GLY A 27 4.46 -12.51 7.17
C GLY A 27 3.40 -11.83 8.00
N ARG A 28 3.44 -12.05 9.30
CA ARG A 28 2.48 -11.44 10.22
C ARG A 28 3.05 -10.24 10.93
N ARG A 29 4.12 -9.68 10.40
CA ARG A 29 4.77 -8.56 11.04
C ARG A 29 3.89 -7.33 10.99
N CYS A 30 3.99 -6.53 12.04
CA CYS A 30 3.30 -5.25 12.12
C CYS A 30 4.33 -4.18 12.36
N PHE A 31 4.05 -2.97 11.89
CA PHE A 31 5.00 -1.87 11.95
C PHE A 31 4.32 -0.66 12.57
N GLN A 32 5.05 0.03 13.45
CA GLN A 32 4.49 1.12 14.22
C GLN A 32 5.16 2.44 13.88
N HIS A 33 4.41 3.51 14.06
CA HIS A 33 4.91 4.88 13.94
C HIS A 33 4.21 5.74 14.98
N SER A 34 4.98 6.39 15.83
CA SER A 34 4.40 7.25 16.85
C SER A 34 4.43 8.69 16.36
N LYS A 35 3.31 9.36 16.51
CA LYS A 35 3.16 10.75 16.11
C LYS A 35 2.28 11.44 17.14
N ASP A 36 2.90 12.33 17.92
CA ASP A 36 2.21 13.08 18.95
C ASP A 36 1.55 12.12 19.97
N TYR A 37 0.25 12.29 20.17
CA TYR A 37 -0.49 11.49 21.13
C TYR A 37 -0.65 10.03 20.69
N TRP A 38 -0.62 9.79 19.39
CA TRP A 38 -1.03 8.50 18.85
C TRP A 38 0.13 7.66 18.36
N THR A 39 -0.05 6.35 18.45
CA THR A 39 0.79 5.39 17.74
C THR A 39 -0.07 4.72 16.68
N TYR A 40 0.49 4.62 15.49
CA TYR A 40 -0.19 3.98 14.36
C TYR A 40 0.51 2.66 14.06
N GLU A 41 -0.28 1.65 13.75
CA GLU A 41 0.27 0.34 13.45
C GLU A 41 -0.37 -0.20 12.19
N VAL A 42 0.45 -0.67 11.26
CA VAL A 42 -0.04 -1.37 10.10
C VAL A 42 0.48 -2.80 10.15
N CYS A 43 -0.43 -3.73 9.94
CA CYS A 43 -0.10 -5.12 9.71
C CYS A 43 -0.48 -5.36 8.25
N PRO A 44 0.49 -5.31 7.31
CA PRO A 44 0.17 -5.31 5.89
C PRO A 44 -0.70 -6.50 5.50
N THR A 45 -1.67 -6.26 4.64
CA THR A 45 -2.69 -7.20 4.19
C THR A 45 -3.66 -7.62 5.27
N LYS A 46 -3.64 -6.98 6.43
CA LYS A 46 -4.57 -7.30 7.50
C LYS A 46 -5.34 -6.10 7.96
N GLN A 47 -4.70 -5.18 8.67
CA GLN A 47 -5.42 -4.05 9.25
C GLN A 47 -4.47 -2.92 9.63
N VAL A 48 -5.07 -1.76 9.86
CA VAL A 48 -4.39 -0.58 10.37
C VAL A 48 -5.15 -0.12 11.60
N ARG A 49 -4.41 0.25 12.65
CA ARG A 49 -5.05 0.78 13.84
C ARG A 49 -4.27 1.96 14.40
N GLN A 50 -4.93 2.73 15.22
CA GLN A 50 -4.42 3.90 15.90
C GLN A 50 -4.69 3.71 17.38
N TYR A 51 -3.69 3.92 18.21
CA TYR A 51 -3.91 3.73 19.64
C TYR A 51 -3.02 4.65 20.44
N HIS A 52 -3.39 4.82 21.71
CA HIS A 52 -2.60 5.60 22.65
C HIS A 52 -2.09 4.69 23.75
N LEU A 53 -0.81 4.85 24.06
CA LEU A 53 -0.17 4.11 25.12
C LEU A 53 0.04 4.99 26.33
N GLU A 54 -0.26 4.45 27.49
CA GLU A 54 0.16 5.05 28.74
C GLU A 54 1.07 4.04 29.41
N GLY A 55 2.38 4.33 29.38
CA GLY A 55 3.35 3.32 29.68
C GLY A 55 3.29 2.23 28.63
N ARG A 56 2.98 1.02 29.05
CA ARG A 56 2.86 -0.10 28.13
C ARG A 56 1.42 -0.51 27.88
N LYS A 57 0.48 0.29 28.37
CA LYS A 57 -0.92 -0.09 28.32
C LYS A 57 -1.65 0.71 27.25
N VAL A 58 -2.42 0.02 26.42
CA VAL A 58 -3.28 0.68 25.44
C VAL A 58 -4.50 1.18 26.19
N THR A 59 -4.71 2.49 26.15
CA THR A 59 -5.85 3.11 26.85
C THR A 59 -6.96 3.53 25.92
N THR A 60 -6.64 3.80 24.64
CA THR A 60 -7.62 4.19 23.65
C THR A 60 -7.20 3.58 22.32
N GLU A 61 -8.15 3.06 21.58
CA GLU A 61 -7.81 2.39 20.34
C GLU A 61 -8.93 2.55 19.32
N PHE A 62 -8.54 2.79 18.07
CA PHE A 62 -9.46 2.84 16.94
C PHE A 62 -8.92 1.95 15.83
N LEU A 63 -9.82 1.16 15.24
CA LEU A 63 -9.48 0.46 14.01
C LEU A 63 -9.59 1.46 12.88
N LEU A 64 -8.54 1.62 12.09
CA LEU A 64 -8.58 2.53 10.95
C LEU A 64 -9.08 1.83 9.70
N GLY A 65 -8.97 0.51 9.63
CA GLY A 65 -9.55 -0.24 8.54
C GLY A 65 -8.99 -1.63 8.44
N LYS A 66 -9.72 -2.48 7.70
CA LYS A 66 -9.28 -3.82 7.36
C LYS A 66 -8.99 -3.88 5.87
N TYR A 67 -8.03 -4.71 5.51
CA TYR A 67 -7.55 -4.77 4.14
C TYR A 67 -8.65 -5.14 3.16
N ASP A 68 -8.69 -4.40 2.05
CA ASP A 68 -9.61 -4.65 0.95
C ASP A 68 -8.77 -4.90 -0.31
N PRO A 69 -8.49 -6.16 -0.63
CA PRO A 69 -7.63 -6.44 -1.78
C PRO A 69 -8.22 -5.98 -3.11
N ALA A 70 -9.54 -5.85 -3.19
CA ALA A 70 -10.16 -5.44 -4.44
C ALA A 70 -9.85 -4.00 -4.79
N ALA A 71 -9.39 -3.20 -3.82
CA ALA A 71 -9.09 -1.80 -4.04
C ALA A 71 -7.61 -1.53 -4.24
N ASP A 72 -6.79 -2.56 -4.38
CA ASP A 72 -5.36 -2.37 -4.62
C ASP A 72 -5.12 -1.60 -5.89
N LYS A 73 -4.12 -0.72 -5.86
CA LYS A 73 -3.79 0.10 -7.02
C LYS A 73 -2.29 0.13 -7.20
N LEU A 74 -1.88 0.11 -8.46
CA LEU A 74 -0.49 0.25 -8.83
C LEU A 74 -0.34 1.58 -9.53
N GLY A 75 0.38 2.51 -8.90
CA GLY A 75 0.55 3.84 -9.45
C GLY A 75 1.80 3.97 -10.27
N THR A 76 1.94 5.12 -10.90
CA THR A 76 3.17 5.45 -11.58
C THR A 76 4.25 5.72 -10.53
N GLY A 77 5.52 5.59 -10.92
CA GLY A 77 6.59 5.85 -9.98
C GLY A 77 6.82 4.77 -8.95
N ALA A 78 6.39 3.55 -9.26
CA ALA A 78 6.63 2.38 -8.40
C ALA A 78 5.95 2.49 -7.04
N THR A 79 4.78 3.09 -7.02
CA THR A 79 3.97 3.17 -5.82
C THR A 79 2.85 2.14 -5.90
N TYR A 80 2.70 1.38 -4.85
CA TYR A 80 1.64 0.40 -4.73
C TYR A 80 0.80 0.79 -3.52
N THR A 81 -0.51 0.92 -3.70
CA THR A 81 -1.38 1.38 -2.63
C THR A 81 -2.36 0.28 -2.24
N GLN A 82 -2.40 0.00 -0.95
CA GLN A 82 -3.39 -0.88 -0.36
C GLN A 82 -4.43 -0.04 0.36
N THR A 83 -5.67 -0.47 0.29
CA THR A 83 -6.77 0.25 0.93
C THR A 83 -7.33 -0.58 2.07
N TYR A 84 -7.61 0.09 3.18
CA TYR A 84 -8.14 -0.50 4.39
C TYR A 84 -9.44 0.21 4.72
N VAL A 85 -10.52 -0.54 4.86
CA VAL A 85 -11.85 0.03 4.96
C VAL A 85 -12.59 -0.48 6.19
N ASN A 86 -13.73 0.13 6.43
CA ASN A 86 -14.64 -0.30 7.50
C ASN A 86 -14.03 -0.20 8.88
N GLY A 87 -13.26 0.87 9.10
CA GLY A 87 -12.73 1.13 10.41
C GLY A 87 -13.81 1.70 11.34
N SER A 88 -13.40 1.94 12.57
CA SER A 88 -14.28 2.52 13.58
C SER A 88 -14.79 3.87 13.10
N GLY A 89 -16.08 4.14 13.28
CA GLY A 89 -16.64 5.44 12.93
C GLY A 89 -16.43 5.79 11.47
N ALA A 90 -16.54 4.83 10.58
CA ALA A 90 -16.37 5.02 9.15
C ALA A 90 -14.95 5.45 8.78
N ARG A 91 -13.96 5.07 9.58
CA ARG A 91 -12.57 5.35 9.26
C ARG A 91 -12.08 4.47 8.13
N SER A 92 -11.11 4.98 7.40
CA SER A 92 -10.44 4.23 6.34
C SER A 92 -8.99 4.67 6.26
N ALA A 93 -8.18 3.87 5.60
CA ALA A 93 -6.76 4.16 5.48
C ALA A 93 -6.23 3.66 4.14
N ALA A 94 -5.24 4.35 3.63
CA ALA A 94 -4.50 3.94 2.45
C ALA A 94 -3.04 3.77 2.85
N LEU A 95 -2.47 2.63 2.51
CA LEU A 95 -1.06 2.37 2.75
C LEU A 95 -0.33 2.49 1.43
N ARG A 96 0.52 3.51 1.32
CA ARG A 96 1.33 3.71 0.13
C ARG A 96 2.66 3.03 0.35
N VAL A 97 2.94 2.04 -0.48
CA VAL A 97 4.11 1.18 -0.32
C VAL A 97 5.10 1.50 -1.43
N ARG A 98 6.34 1.75 -1.05
CA ARG A 98 7.39 2.05 -2.01
C ARG A 98 8.65 1.27 -1.67
N CYS A 99 9.53 1.16 -2.66
CA CYS A 99 10.81 0.52 -2.48
C CYS A 99 11.62 1.27 -1.42
N GLY A 100 12.15 0.56 -0.48
CA GLY A 100 12.97 1.11 0.57
C GLY A 100 14.37 0.52 0.54
N ARG A 101 15.16 0.92 1.51
CA ARG A 101 16.54 0.49 1.59
C ARG A 101 16.59 -0.99 1.98
N LYS A 102 17.71 -1.60 1.62
CA LYS A 102 17.94 -2.99 1.96
C LYS A 102 17.79 -3.19 3.46
N ASN A 103 17.06 -4.23 3.82
CA ASN A 103 16.84 -4.64 5.21
C ASN A 103 16.07 -3.64 6.06
N GLU A 104 15.40 -2.68 5.45
CA GLU A 104 14.60 -1.71 6.20
C GLU A 104 13.15 -1.81 5.79
N HIS A 105 12.30 -2.11 6.75
CA HIS A 105 10.85 -2.12 6.58
C HIS A 105 10.31 -1.07 7.54
N THR A 106 9.87 0.06 7.02
CA THR A 106 9.61 1.21 7.89
C THR A 106 8.30 1.89 7.56
N LEU A 107 7.48 2.08 8.57
CA LEU A 107 6.34 2.97 8.47
C LEU A 107 6.86 4.39 8.71
N LEU A 108 6.92 5.17 7.64
CA LEU A 108 7.59 6.46 7.67
C LEU A 108 6.74 7.57 8.26
N GLY A 109 5.44 7.53 8.03
CA GLY A 109 4.61 8.61 8.50
C GLY A 109 3.14 8.33 8.26
N VAL A 110 2.32 9.17 8.87
CA VAL A 110 0.87 9.06 8.80
C VAL A 110 0.31 10.46 8.70
N GLU A 111 -0.69 10.63 7.84
CA GLU A 111 -1.41 11.87 7.72
C GLU A 111 -2.90 11.60 7.69
N GLU A 112 -3.68 12.59 8.08
CA GLU A 112 -5.13 12.52 8.02
C GLU A 112 -5.61 13.67 7.14
N PRO A 113 -5.55 13.50 5.80
CA PRO A 113 -5.89 14.60 4.90
C PRO A 113 -7.36 15.00 4.96
N ALA A 114 -8.22 14.11 5.40
CA ALA A 114 -9.62 14.40 5.63
C ALA A 114 -10.04 13.64 6.86
N LYS A 115 -11.07 14.11 7.53
CA LYS A 115 -11.49 13.50 8.78
C LYS A 115 -11.72 12.00 8.61
N HIS A 116 -11.07 11.22 9.46
CA HIS A 116 -11.20 9.76 9.53
C HIS A 116 -10.69 9.05 8.27
N GLN A 117 -9.94 9.75 7.42
CA GLN A 117 -9.28 9.16 6.27
C GLN A 117 -7.78 9.34 6.44
N TYR A 118 -7.06 8.25 6.51
CA TYR A 118 -5.64 8.26 6.86
C TYR A 118 -4.80 7.78 5.70
N VAL A 119 -3.61 8.35 5.56
CA VAL A 119 -2.64 7.92 4.56
C VAL A 119 -1.36 7.58 5.29
N LEU A 120 -0.87 6.37 5.09
CA LEU A 120 0.35 5.89 5.71
C LEU A 120 1.38 5.63 4.62
N ASP A 121 2.61 6.04 4.87
CA ASP A 121 3.72 5.82 3.93
C ASP A 121 4.64 4.74 4.49
N PHE A 122 4.83 3.71 3.70
CA PHE A 122 5.59 2.54 4.12
C PHE A 122 6.63 2.20 3.06
N THR A 123 7.85 1.94 3.50
CA THR A 123 8.89 1.50 2.58
C THR A 123 9.38 0.12 2.98
N THR A 124 9.71 -0.67 1.99
CA THR A 124 10.22 -2.02 2.20
C THR A 124 11.02 -2.43 0.97
N PRO A 125 12.15 -3.12 1.16
CA PRO A 125 12.87 -3.64 0.01
C PRO A 125 12.04 -4.65 -0.78
N PHE A 126 11.06 -5.27 -0.16
CA PHE A 126 10.22 -6.22 -0.87
C PHE A 126 9.35 -5.55 -1.93
N ALA A 127 9.20 -4.23 -1.87
CA ALA A 127 8.43 -3.50 -2.87
C ALA A 127 9.28 -3.05 -4.05
N CYS A 128 10.57 -3.32 -4.04
CA CYS A 128 11.44 -2.83 -5.10
C CYS A 128 11.13 -3.49 -6.44
N ASP A 129 10.59 -4.69 -6.42
CA ASP A 129 10.25 -5.39 -7.64
C ASP A 129 8.94 -4.90 -8.25
N ILE A 130 8.23 -4.02 -7.58
CA ILE A 130 7.01 -3.44 -8.13
C ILE A 130 7.32 -2.70 -9.42
N ASN A 131 8.50 -2.10 -9.49
CA ASN A 131 8.92 -1.43 -10.70
C ASN A 131 8.95 -2.39 -11.88
N CYS A 132 9.41 -3.60 -11.67
CA CYS A 132 9.45 -4.58 -12.72
C CYS A 132 8.04 -4.98 -13.15
N VAL A 133 7.14 -5.09 -12.19
CA VAL A 133 5.75 -5.42 -12.51
C VAL A 133 5.16 -4.32 -13.38
N ARG A 134 5.41 -3.08 -13.01
CA ARG A 134 4.89 -1.96 -13.79
C ARG A 134 5.47 -1.88 -15.19
N ALA A 135 6.72 -2.25 -15.34
CA ALA A 135 7.39 -2.13 -16.62
C ALA A 135 6.92 -3.16 -17.64
N ARG A 136 6.19 -4.17 -17.21
CA ARG A 136 5.72 -5.19 -18.13
C ARG A 136 4.63 -4.60 -19.00
N PRO A 137 4.64 -4.94 -20.31
CA PRO A 137 3.57 -4.47 -21.17
C PRO A 137 2.25 -4.98 -20.67
N ARG A 138 1.23 -4.15 -20.79
CA ARG A 138 -0.08 -4.64 -20.51
C ARG A 138 -0.44 -5.67 -21.51
N PRO A 139 -1.22 -6.66 -21.12
CA PRO A 139 -1.77 -7.57 -22.09
C PRO A 139 -2.46 -6.75 -23.17
N ALA A 140 -2.20 -7.06 -24.41
CA ALA A 140 -2.79 -6.34 -25.46
C ALA A 140 -4.28 -6.43 -25.38
N LYS A 141 -4.85 -5.36 -25.65
CA LYS A 141 -6.17 -5.42 -25.72
C LYS A 141 -6.31 -6.00 -26.95
N ARG A 142 -6.04 -6.52 -27.39
CA ARG A 142 -5.89 -6.92 -28.36
C ARG A 142 -5.87 -6.46 -29.29
N GLY A 143 -5.72 -6.64 -29.71
CA GLY A 143 -5.54 -6.33 -30.76
C GLY A 143 -4.45 -5.45 -30.97
N GLU A 144 -3.71 -5.15 -30.51
CA GLU A 144 -2.75 -4.33 -30.69
C GLU A 144 -1.55 -4.77 -30.34
N ALA A 145 -0.96 -5.02 -30.54
CA ALA A 145 -0.03 -5.47 -30.25
C ALA A 145 0.71 -6.19 -30.05
N GLU A 146 0.47 -6.77 -30.38
CA GLU A 146 0.97 -7.51 -29.95
C GLU A 146 1.87 -7.76 -30.57
N GLU A 147 2.08 -7.47 -31.33
CA GLU A 147 2.74 -7.76 -31.63
C GLU A 147 3.88 -7.27 -31.59
N GLN A 148 3.95 -6.90 -31.49
CA GLN A 148 4.69 -6.71 -31.21
C GLN A 148 5.60 -6.66 -30.62
N GLN A 149 5.40 -7.03 -30.58
CA GLN A 149 5.83 -7.28 -29.95
C GLN A 149 6.38 -7.53 -29.54
N GLY A 150 6.25 -7.59 -29.94
CA GLY A 150 6.35 -8.08 -29.55
C GLY A 150 6.98 -8.32 -29.37
N GLY A 151 7.06 -8.36 -29.93
CA GLY A 151 7.22 -8.78 -29.81
C GLY A 151 7.86 -8.97 -29.73
N SER A 152 7.83 -9.13 -30.19
CA SER A 152 8.09 -9.45 -30.15
C SER A 152 8.58 -9.51 -29.91
N PRO A 153 8.77 -9.76 -30.52
CA PRO A 153 8.93 -10.11 -30.29
C PRO A 153 9.39 -9.93 -29.97
#